data_08a1330d85b331882549eab4a1ab4cbd
#
_entry.id   08a1330d85b331882549eab4a1ab4cbd
#
_cell.length_a   1.000
_cell.length_b   1.000
_cell.length_c   1.000
_cell.angle_alpha   90.00
_cell.angle_beta   90.00
_cell.angle_gamma   90.00
#
_symmetry.space_group_name_H-M   'P 1'
#
loop_
_entity.id
_entity.type
_entity.pdbx_description
1 polymer ?
#
loop_
_entity_poly.entity_id
_entity_poly.type
_entity_poly.pdbx_seq_one_letter_code
_entity_poly.pdbx_strand_id
1 'polypeptide(L)'
;MNFKNKRKILSFIYRYSLRSFFLLILFNVNKSLANNCQNIGEIGTSGSCNGKLIVSRQNLLDAISDGSYTVIGPGNVSYTFAEGGTGDIYTGNINDFSSLFKGKKTFNQDIGYWDTSSATNMSEMFSNARRFNQDISNWDVSNVTKMNRMFLNARYFNQDINGWDVSNVEQINLMFRNAHRFNQSLNSWDVGNVTQMAHIFRGAKAFNGNISAWNTSNVKNFIAVFVGAKSFIQDIINWDVSSGTRMNH
;
A
#
# COMPACT_ATOMS: atom_id res chain seq x y z
N MET A 1 10.73 -11.60 -70.55
CA MET A 1 11.12 -11.10 -69.23
C MET A 1 12.33 -11.90 -68.76
N ASN A 2 13.51 -11.24 -68.62
CA ASN A 2 14.83 -11.91 -68.56
C ASN A 2 15.05 -12.52 -67.15
N PHE A 3 15.54 -13.77 -67.10
CA PHE A 3 15.78 -14.53 -65.84
C PHE A 3 16.61 -13.81 -64.78
N LYS A 4 17.44 -12.86 -65.16
CA LYS A 4 18.24 -11.99 -64.28
C LYS A 4 17.37 -11.01 -63.47
N ASN A 5 16.24 -10.53 -64.03
CA ASN A 5 15.35 -9.61 -63.38
C ASN A 5 14.44 -10.30 -62.33
N LYS A 6 14.06 -11.57 -62.58
CA LYS A 6 13.29 -12.34 -61.56
C LYS A 6 14.10 -12.61 -60.29
N ARG A 7 15.39 -12.90 -60.41
CA ARG A 7 16.29 -13.13 -59.23
C ARG A 7 16.49 -11.86 -58.41
N LYS A 8 16.58 -10.67 -59.07
CA LYS A 8 16.69 -9.39 -58.34
C LYS A 8 15.40 -9.04 -57.60
N ILE A 9 14.25 -9.27 -58.19
CA ILE A 9 12.95 -9.00 -57.54
C ILE A 9 12.74 -9.97 -56.36
N LEU A 10 13.01 -11.26 -56.52
CA LEU A 10 12.90 -12.24 -55.46
C LEU A 10 13.87 -11.97 -54.31
N SER A 11 15.10 -11.52 -54.58
CA SER A 11 16.06 -11.16 -53.53
C SER A 11 15.65 -9.86 -52.82
N PHE A 12 15.00 -8.95 -53.51
CA PHE A 12 14.48 -7.69 -52.92
C PHE A 12 13.28 -7.97 -52.02
N ILE A 13 12.33 -8.78 -52.45
CA ILE A 13 11.15 -9.18 -51.66
C ILE A 13 11.58 -9.99 -50.41
N TYR A 14 12.52 -10.90 -50.57
CA TYR A 14 13.04 -11.70 -49.45
C TYR A 14 13.77 -10.84 -48.41
N ARG A 15 14.56 -9.85 -48.85
CA ARG A 15 15.20 -8.89 -47.92
C ARG A 15 14.24 -7.94 -47.24
N TYR A 16 13.17 -7.54 -47.89
CA TYR A 16 12.14 -6.70 -47.27
C TYR A 16 11.24 -7.48 -46.32
N SER A 17 10.85 -8.71 -46.64
CA SER A 17 10.05 -9.56 -45.76
C SER A 17 10.86 -9.99 -44.53
N LEU A 18 12.14 -10.32 -44.65
CA LEU A 18 13.01 -10.60 -43.50
C LEU A 18 13.22 -9.35 -42.61
N ARG A 19 13.41 -8.18 -43.20
CA ARG A 19 13.52 -6.95 -42.41
C ARG A 19 12.22 -6.61 -41.68
N SER A 20 11.07 -6.75 -42.35
CA SER A 20 9.77 -6.54 -41.71
C SER A 20 9.49 -7.59 -40.63
N PHE A 21 9.86 -8.84 -40.85
CA PHE A 21 9.74 -9.91 -39.86
C PHE A 21 10.70 -9.71 -38.68
N PHE A 22 11.94 -9.31 -38.95
CA PHE A 22 12.90 -8.93 -37.87
C PHE A 22 12.47 -7.67 -37.13
N LEU A 23 11.92 -6.66 -37.81
CA LEU A 23 11.35 -5.49 -37.13
C LEU A 23 10.14 -5.86 -36.29
N LEU A 24 9.24 -6.76 -36.76
CA LEU A 24 8.11 -7.24 -35.97
C LEU A 24 8.56 -8.05 -34.75
N ILE A 25 9.59 -8.90 -34.91
CA ILE A 25 10.17 -9.66 -33.80
C ILE A 25 10.87 -8.72 -32.82
N LEU A 26 11.66 -7.75 -33.29
CA LEU A 26 12.30 -6.74 -32.45
C LEU A 26 11.27 -5.81 -31.76
N PHE A 27 10.17 -5.48 -32.44
CA PHE A 27 9.08 -4.69 -31.84
C PHE A 27 8.33 -5.51 -30.77
N ASN A 28 8.09 -6.80 -31.00
CA ASN A 28 7.47 -7.67 -30.01
C ASN A 28 8.43 -8.05 -28.88
N VAL A 29 9.72 -8.21 -29.14
CA VAL A 29 10.76 -8.42 -28.12
C VAL A 29 10.96 -7.16 -27.30
N ASN A 30 10.99 -5.96 -27.91
CA ASN A 30 11.03 -4.70 -27.17
C ASN A 30 9.75 -4.42 -26.39
N LYS A 31 8.58 -4.83 -26.89
CA LYS A 31 7.33 -4.76 -26.14
C LYS A 31 7.32 -5.74 -24.95
N SER A 32 7.92 -6.93 -25.13
CA SER A 32 8.13 -7.91 -24.06
C SER A 32 9.17 -7.47 -23.03
N LEU A 33 10.21 -6.72 -23.44
CA LEU A 33 11.21 -6.14 -22.53
C LEU A 33 10.74 -4.86 -21.84
N ALA A 34 9.68 -4.21 -22.34
CA ALA A 34 9.10 -3.00 -21.78
C ALA A 34 7.93 -3.26 -20.83
N ASN A 35 7.62 -4.52 -20.50
CA ASN A 35 6.57 -4.84 -19.54
C ASN A 35 7.09 -4.70 -18.09
N ASN A 36 7.62 -3.52 -17.79
CA ASN A 36 8.09 -3.09 -16.47
C ASN A 36 6.90 -2.86 -15.53
N CYS A 37 6.12 -3.91 -15.24
CA CYS A 37 5.00 -3.82 -14.30
C CYS A 37 3.96 -2.72 -14.63
N GLN A 38 3.86 -2.26 -15.88
CA GLN A 38 3.05 -1.10 -16.29
C GLN A 38 1.66 -1.50 -16.81
N ASN A 39 1.54 -2.69 -17.40
CA ASN A 39 0.31 -3.06 -18.11
C ASN A 39 -0.68 -3.75 -17.17
N ILE A 40 -1.65 -3.01 -16.69
CA ILE A 40 -2.72 -3.54 -15.83
C ILE A 40 -3.49 -4.64 -16.56
N GLY A 41 -3.75 -5.75 -15.88
CA GLY A 41 -4.44 -6.92 -16.43
C GLY A 41 -3.53 -7.92 -17.15
N GLU A 42 -2.24 -7.64 -17.27
CA GLU A 42 -1.24 -8.56 -17.84
C GLU A 42 -0.39 -9.22 -16.75
N ILE A 43 0.27 -10.34 -17.10
CA ILE A 43 1.27 -10.95 -16.23
C ILE A 43 2.60 -10.24 -16.43
N GLY A 44 3.21 -9.80 -15.35
CA GLY A 44 4.53 -9.18 -15.37
C GLY A 44 5.60 -10.18 -15.84
N THR A 45 6.58 -9.69 -16.59
CA THR A 45 7.62 -10.53 -17.22
C THR A 45 9.01 -10.31 -16.64
N SER A 46 9.17 -9.33 -15.74
CA SER A 46 10.47 -8.99 -15.15
C SER A 46 10.32 -8.23 -13.82
N GLY A 47 11.41 -8.13 -13.08
CA GLY A 47 11.46 -7.37 -11.84
C GLY A 47 10.49 -7.90 -10.76
N SER A 48 10.00 -7.01 -9.92
CA SER A 48 9.13 -7.33 -8.76
C SER A 48 7.75 -7.90 -9.15
N CYS A 49 7.31 -7.68 -10.39
CA CYS A 49 6.02 -8.18 -10.90
C CYS A 49 6.13 -9.46 -11.72
N ASN A 50 7.35 -10.03 -11.88
CA ASN A 50 7.54 -11.23 -12.69
C ASN A 50 6.63 -12.38 -12.24
N GLY A 51 5.82 -12.90 -13.16
CA GLY A 51 4.86 -13.99 -12.90
C GLY A 51 3.59 -13.56 -12.15
N LYS A 52 3.44 -12.26 -11.79
CA LYS A 52 2.27 -11.76 -11.05
C LYS A 52 1.30 -11.03 -11.97
N LEU A 53 0.01 -11.12 -11.69
CA LEU A 53 -1.00 -10.29 -12.33
C LEU A 53 -0.88 -8.84 -11.87
N ILE A 54 -0.67 -7.92 -12.80
CA ILE A 54 -0.58 -6.49 -12.51
C ILE A 54 -2.00 -5.94 -12.33
N VAL A 55 -2.31 -5.46 -11.13
CA VAL A 55 -3.66 -4.99 -10.78
C VAL A 55 -3.71 -3.49 -10.55
N SER A 56 -4.87 -2.89 -10.86
CA SER A 56 -5.20 -1.52 -10.50
C SER A 56 -5.91 -1.46 -9.15
N ARG A 57 -6.01 -0.25 -8.59
CA ARG A 57 -6.86 0.02 -7.43
C ARG A 57 -8.32 -0.39 -7.70
N GLN A 58 -8.84 -0.17 -8.92
CA GLN A 58 -10.22 -0.54 -9.26
C GLN A 58 -10.42 -2.07 -9.23
N ASN A 59 -9.48 -2.85 -9.76
CA ASN A 59 -9.55 -4.32 -9.67
C ASN A 59 -9.66 -4.80 -8.22
N LEU A 60 -8.87 -4.18 -7.31
CA LEU A 60 -8.96 -4.52 -5.88
C LEU A 60 -10.31 -4.12 -5.28
N LEU A 61 -10.82 -2.92 -5.60
CA LEU A 61 -12.11 -2.44 -5.08
C LEU A 61 -13.26 -3.36 -5.52
N ASP A 62 -13.28 -3.80 -6.77
CA ASP A 62 -14.31 -4.68 -7.31
C ASP A 62 -14.28 -6.03 -6.57
N ALA A 63 -13.11 -6.66 -6.48
CA ALA A 63 -12.90 -7.93 -5.79
C ALA A 63 -13.19 -7.85 -4.27
N ILE A 64 -12.94 -6.70 -3.64
CA ILE A 64 -13.27 -6.46 -2.23
C ILE A 64 -14.77 -6.21 -2.07
N SER A 65 -15.42 -5.53 -3.02
CA SER A 65 -16.83 -5.17 -2.91
C SER A 65 -17.75 -6.37 -3.03
N ASP A 66 -17.47 -7.29 -3.96
CA ASP A 66 -18.22 -8.53 -4.16
C ASP A 66 -17.87 -9.63 -3.13
N GLY A 67 -16.80 -9.41 -2.37
CA GLY A 67 -16.35 -10.34 -1.32
C GLY A 67 -15.61 -11.57 -1.84
N SER A 68 -15.29 -11.62 -3.14
CA SER A 68 -14.54 -12.73 -3.74
C SER A 68 -13.05 -12.67 -3.39
N TYR A 69 -12.53 -11.45 -3.19
CA TYR A 69 -11.09 -11.18 -3.08
C TYR A 69 -10.28 -11.76 -4.24
N THR A 70 -10.89 -11.80 -5.43
CA THR A 70 -10.34 -12.44 -6.63
C THR A 70 -10.39 -11.47 -7.81
N VAL A 71 -9.29 -11.38 -8.53
CA VAL A 71 -9.20 -10.64 -9.81
C VAL A 71 -9.06 -11.65 -10.93
N ILE A 72 -9.82 -11.47 -12.01
CA ILE A 72 -9.73 -12.32 -13.20
C ILE A 72 -8.70 -11.72 -14.15
N GLY A 73 -7.68 -12.52 -14.47
CA GLY A 73 -6.60 -12.16 -15.37
C GLY A 73 -6.72 -12.81 -16.76
N PRO A 74 -5.65 -12.77 -17.56
CA PRO A 74 -5.59 -13.34 -18.89
C PRO A 74 -5.99 -14.82 -18.93
N GLY A 75 -6.68 -15.23 -19.97
CA GLY A 75 -7.13 -16.61 -20.11
C GLY A 75 -8.21 -17.06 -19.13
N ASN A 76 -8.91 -16.10 -18.48
CA ASN A 76 -9.94 -16.35 -17.48
C ASN A 76 -9.39 -17.00 -16.18
N VAL A 77 -8.10 -16.79 -15.89
CA VAL A 77 -7.45 -17.30 -14.68
C VAL A 77 -7.80 -16.43 -13.48
N SER A 78 -8.13 -17.07 -12.36
CA SER A 78 -8.48 -16.39 -11.10
C SER A 78 -7.23 -16.16 -10.24
N TYR A 79 -7.02 -14.92 -9.79
CA TYR A 79 -5.95 -14.50 -8.90
C TYR A 79 -6.56 -14.02 -7.58
N THR A 80 -6.51 -14.85 -6.56
CA THR A 80 -7.10 -14.51 -5.25
C THR A 80 -6.03 -13.95 -4.30
N PHE A 81 -6.41 -12.89 -3.56
CA PHE A 81 -5.62 -12.37 -2.45
C PHE A 81 -6.31 -12.62 -1.09
N ALA A 82 -7.25 -13.55 -1.07
CA ALA A 82 -7.83 -14.12 0.14
C ALA A 82 -6.92 -15.21 0.74
N GLU A 83 -7.38 -15.86 1.79
CA GLU A 83 -6.68 -16.95 2.49
C GLU A 83 -6.17 -18.01 1.51
N GLY A 84 -4.86 -18.29 1.55
CA GLY A 84 -4.19 -19.17 0.60
C GLY A 84 -3.75 -18.49 -0.70
N GLY A 85 -3.91 -17.17 -0.81
CA GLY A 85 -3.38 -16.40 -1.95
C GLY A 85 -1.86 -16.54 -2.04
N THR A 86 -1.37 -16.81 -3.24
CA THR A 86 0.03 -17.18 -3.50
C THR A 86 0.94 -15.98 -3.72
N GLY A 87 0.44 -14.75 -3.50
CA GLY A 87 1.19 -13.53 -3.84
C GLY A 87 1.22 -13.24 -5.33
N ASP A 88 0.27 -13.76 -6.09
CA ASP A 88 0.24 -13.74 -7.55
C ASP A 88 -0.28 -12.41 -8.14
N ILE A 89 -0.59 -11.42 -7.30
CA ILE A 89 -0.90 -10.06 -7.74
C ILE A 89 0.23 -9.09 -7.45
N TYR A 90 0.41 -8.11 -8.32
CA TYR A 90 1.35 -7.01 -8.16
C TYR A 90 0.62 -5.69 -7.95
N THR A 91 0.90 -5.03 -6.84
CA THR A 91 0.24 -3.81 -6.39
C THR A 91 1.14 -2.56 -6.45
N GLY A 92 2.40 -2.70 -6.84
CA GLY A 92 3.40 -1.65 -6.78
C GLY A 92 3.14 -0.43 -7.70
N ASN A 93 2.13 -0.50 -8.58
CA ASN A 93 1.66 0.65 -9.37
C ASN A 93 0.56 1.46 -8.66
N ILE A 94 0.10 1.01 -7.50
CA ILE A 94 -1.00 1.66 -6.78
C ILE A 94 -0.42 2.69 -5.83
N ASN A 95 -0.74 3.95 -6.03
CA ASN A 95 -0.33 5.04 -5.16
C ASN A 95 -1.40 5.43 -4.12
N ASP A 96 -2.67 5.09 -4.36
CA ASP A 96 -3.77 5.37 -3.44
C ASP A 96 -4.41 4.08 -2.92
N PHE A 97 -4.10 3.73 -1.68
CA PHE A 97 -4.69 2.62 -0.94
C PHE A 97 -5.82 3.07 0.00
N SER A 98 -6.24 4.32 -0.09
CA SER A 98 -7.22 4.87 0.83
C SER A 98 -8.54 4.10 0.79
N SER A 99 -9.10 3.84 1.96
CA SER A 99 -10.42 3.23 2.15
C SER A 99 -10.63 1.82 1.55
N LEU A 100 -9.60 1.11 1.07
CA LEU A 100 -9.76 -0.19 0.39
C LEU A 100 -10.59 -1.19 1.22
N PHE A 101 -10.26 -1.36 2.49
CA PHE A 101 -10.97 -2.29 3.39
C PHE A 101 -11.88 -1.58 4.40
N LYS A 102 -12.23 -0.31 4.14
CA LYS A 102 -13.09 0.46 5.02
C LYS A 102 -14.43 -0.23 5.25
N GLY A 103 -14.77 -0.47 6.52
CA GLY A 103 -16.02 -1.11 6.91
C GLY A 103 -16.07 -2.62 6.73
N LYS A 104 -15.04 -3.26 6.18
CA LYS A 104 -14.97 -4.73 6.02
C LYS A 104 -14.67 -5.39 7.37
N LYS A 105 -15.70 -5.50 8.22
CA LYS A 105 -15.60 -5.84 9.66
C LYS A 105 -14.92 -7.17 9.95
N THR A 106 -15.04 -8.14 9.04
CA THR A 106 -14.51 -9.50 9.17
C THR A 106 -13.22 -9.72 8.40
N PHE A 107 -12.79 -8.76 7.57
CA PHE A 107 -11.56 -8.86 6.77
C PHE A 107 -10.36 -9.11 7.68
N ASN A 108 -9.60 -10.16 7.38
CA ASN A 108 -8.36 -10.54 8.05
C ASN A 108 -7.50 -11.44 7.15
N GLN A 109 -7.47 -11.16 5.84
CA GLN A 109 -6.67 -11.91 4.89
C GLN A 109 -5.23 -11.42 4.91
N ASP A 110 -4.29 -12.34 4.63
CA ASP A 110 -2.87 -12.00 4.49
C ASP A 110 -2.64 -11.17 3.23
N ILE A 111 -2.18 -9.95 3.42
CA ILE A 111 -1.79 -9.01 2.39
C ILE A 111 -0.38 -8.44 2.66
N GLY A 112 0.38 -9.06 3.56
CA GLY A 112 1.73 -8.63 3.92
C GLY A 112 2.72 -8.65 2.75
N TYR A 113 2.43 -9.44 1.71
CA TYR A 113 3.22 -9.54 0.49
C TYR A 113 2.96 -8.43 -0.55
N TRP A 114 1.98 -7.54 -0.31
CA TRP A 114 1.69 -6.44 -1.24
C TRP A 114 2.88 -5.50 -1.37
N ASP A 115 3.19 -5.11 -2.62
CA ASP A 115 4.15 -4.06 -2.89
C ASP A 115 3.47 -2.70 -2.68
N THR A 116 3.89 -1.99 -1.66
CA THR A 116 3.34 -0.68 -1.27
C THR A 116 4.30 0.48 -1.52
N SER A 117 5.42 0.21 -2.20
CA SER A 117 6.50 1.19 -2.40
C SER A 117 6.09 2.47 -3.15
N SER A 118 5.02 2.40 -3.97
CA SER A 118 4.45 3.58 -4.64
C SER A 118 3.34 4.28 -3.84
N ALA A 119 2.98 3.77 -2.66
CA ALA A 119 1.86 4.31 -1.88
C ALA A 119 2.15 5.72 -1.38
N THR A 120 1.22 6.65 -1.60
CA THR A 120 1.27 8.01 -1.07
C THR A 120 0.12 8.30 -0.11
N ASN A 121 -0.97 7.55 -0.20
CA ASN A 121 -2.17 7.74 0.61
C ASN A 121 -2.71 6.38 1.11
N MET A 122 -2.69 6.18 2.44
CA MET A 122 -3.26 5.02 3.13
C MET A 122 -4.40 5.42 4.09
N SER A 123 -4.97 6.63 3.92
CA SER A 123 -6.04 7.12 4.79
C SER A 123 -7.23 6.16 4.83
N GLU A 124 -7.74 5.88 6.02
CA GLU A 124 -8.92 5.04 6.24
C GLU A 124 -8.83 3.59 5.71
N MET A 125 -7.65 3.10 5.27
CA MET A 125 -7.51 1.81 4.58
C MET A 125 -8.18 0.66 5.35
N PHE A 126 -7.99 0.58 6.66
CA PHE A 126 -8.61 -0.43 7.54
C PHE A 126 -9.63 0.16 8.52
N SER A 127 -10.15 1.36 8.24
CA SER A 127 -11.15 1.99 9.09
C SER A 127 -12.37 1.08 9.25
N ASN A 128 -12.73 0.73 10.49
CA ASN A 128 -13.78 -0.22 10.83
C ASN A 128 -13.57 -1.66 10.34
N ALA A 129 -12.39 -2.04 9.87
CA ALA A 129 -11.97 -3.43 9.63
C ALA A 129 -11.66 -4.08 10.99
N ARG A 130 -12.71 -4.40 11.76
CA ARG A 130 -12.61 -4.71 13.20
C ARG A 130 -11.70 -5.89 13.50
N ARG A 131 -11.66 -6.92 12.61
CA ARG A 131 -10.90 -8.16 12.82
C ARG A 131 -9.50 -8.12 12.23
N PHE A 132 -9.17 -7.13 11.39
CA PHE A 132 -7.87 -7.05 10.74
C PHE A 132 -6.74 -7.08 11.75
N ASN A 133 -5.83 -8.03 11.60
CA ASN A 133 -4.64 -8.21 12.43
C ASN A 133 -3.55 -9.03 11.72
N GLN A 134 -3.39 -8.87 10.39
CA GLN A 134 -2.33 -9.53 9.65
C GLN A 134 -1.03 -8.74 9.73
N ASP A 135 0.08 -9.46 9.59
CA ASP A 135 1.41 -8.87 9.57
C ASP A 135 1.61 -8.02 8.30
N ILE A 136 1.88 -6.75 8.51
CA ILE A 136 2.15 -5.75 7.46
C ILE A 136 3.45 -5.00 7.78
N SER A 137 4.31 -5.56 8.62
CA SER A 137 5.58 -4.95 9.04
C SER A 137 6.53 -4.70 7.87
N ASN A 138 6.45 -5.52 6.81
CA ASN A 138 7.27 -5.42 5.61
C ASN A 138 6.78 -4.38 4.58
N TRP A 139 5.67 -3.69 4.83
CA TRP A 139 5.20 -2.67 3.90
C TRP A 139 6.17 -1.49 3.84
N ASP A 140 6.54 -1.11 2.62
CA ASP A 140 7.23 0.15 2.39
C ASP A 140 6.21 1.30 2.41
N VAL A 141 6.32 2.16 3.42
CA VAL A 141 5.46 3.32 3.61
C VAL A 141 6.23 4.64 3.48
N SER A 142 7.49 4.57 3.04
CA SER A 142 8.41 5.73 2.98
C SER A 142 7.90 6.88 2.10
N ASN A 143 7.03 6.60 1.12
CA ASN A 143 6.41 7.62 0.26
C ASN A 143 5.04 8.10 0.76
N VAL A 144 4.53 7.55 1.88
CA VAL A 144 3.18 7.88 2.37
C VAL A 144 3.18 9.22 3.08
N THR A 145 2.26 10.09 2.70
CA THR A 145 2.04 11.39 3.35
C THR A 145 0.77 11.41 4.22
N LYS A 146 -0.17 10.50 4.00
CA LYS A 146 -1.47 10.48 4.68
C LYS A 146 -1.80 9.10 5.23
N MET A 147 -1.94 9.02 6.57
CA MET A 147 -2.35 7.82 7.31
C MET A 147 -3.53 8.09 8.26
N ASN A 148 -4.22 9.24 8.09
CA ASN A 148 -5.32 9.57 8.98
C ASN A 148 -6.39 8.47 8.97
N ARG A 149 -6.87 8.08 10.16
CA ARG A 149 -7.90 7.04 10.36
C ARG A 149 -7.55 5.65 9.82
N MET A 150 -6.28 5.36 9.50
CA MET A 150 -5.92 4.07 8.86
C MET A 150 -6.45 2.87 9.63
N PHE A 151 -6.31 2.84 10.95
CA PHE A 151 -6.79 1.77 11.84
C PHE A 151 -7.93 2.22 12.76
N LEU A 152 -8.67 3.26 12.39
CA LEU A 152 -9.84 3.71 13.16
C LEU A 152 -10.81 2.54 13.39
N ASN A 153 -11.12 2.22 14.67
CA ASN A 153 -11.97 1.10 15.07
C ASN A 153 -11.48 -0.29 14.60
N ALA A 154 -10.24 -0.46 14.18
CA ALA A 154 -9.61 -1.77 13.93
C ALA A 154 -9.28 -2.43 15.29
N ARG A 155 -10.31 -2.97 15.94
CA ARG A 155 -10.27 -3.32 17.37
C ARG A 155 -9.26 -4.40 17.73
N TYR A 156 -8.94 -5.29 16.79
CA TYR A 156 -8.04 -6.42 17.00
C TYR A 156 -6.61 -6.16 16.52
N PHE A 157 -6.39 -5.09 15.74
CA PHE A 157 -5.07 -4.77 15.21
C PHE A 157 -4.05 -4.56 16.32
N ASN A 158 -2.95 -5.32 16.28
CA ASN A 158 -1.84 -5.26 17.22
C ASN A 158 -0.53 -5.77 16.61
N GLN A 159 -0.29 -5.54 15.31
CA GLN A 159 0.97 -5.93 14.68
C GLN A 159 2.05 -4.90 14.92
N ASP A 160 3.30 -5.38 14.96
CA ASP A 160 4.48 -4.50 15.09
C ASP A 160 4.72 -3.75 13.78
N ILE A 161 4.59 -2.45 13.84
CA ILE A 161 4.82 -1.52 12.74
C ILE A 161 5.87 -0.46 13.13
N ASN A 162 6.65 -0.72 14.17
CA ASN A 162 7.68 0.21 14.64
C ASN A 162 8.78 0.45 13.59
N GLY A 163 9.00 -0.52 12.68
CA GLY A 163 9.96 -0.41 11.59
C GLY A 163 9.52 0.42 10.38
N TRP A 164 8.29 0.93 10.36
CA TRP A 164 7.82 1.76 9.25
C TRP A 164 8.55 3.10 9.19
N ASP A 165 9.05 3.49 8.01
CA ASP A 165 9.54 4.84 7.76
C ASP A 165 8.37 5.79 7.53
N VAL A 166 7.99 6.55 8.56
CA VAL A 166 6.89 7.51 8.53
C VAL A 166 7.37 8.95 8.41
N SER A 167 8.65 9.16 8.06
CA SER A 167 9.28 10.48 8.03
C SER A 167 8.60 11.48 7.06
N ASN A 168 7.90 10.98 6.03
CA ASN A 168 7.12 11.82 5.09
C ASN A 168 5.65 12.01 5.49
N VAL A 169 5.21 11.41 6.61
CA VAL A 169 3.79 11.46 6.99
C VAL A 169 3.45 12.80 7.67
N GLU A 170 2.43 13.47 7.14
CA GLU A 170 1.93 14.74 7.66
C GLU A 170 0.68 14.61 8.56
N GLN A 171 -0.10 13.54 8.35
CA GLN A 171 -1.42 13.37 8.97
C GLN A 171 -1.59 11.96 9.54
N ILE A 172 -1.69 11.88 10.89
CA ILE A 172 -1.96 10.64 11.64
C ILE A 172 -3.19 10.77 12.56
N ASN A 173 -3.99 11.82 12.38
CA ASN A 173 -5.16 12.03 13.23
C ASN A 173 -6.12 10.84 13.17
N LEU A 174 -6.64 10.43 14.33
CA LEU A 174 -7.56 9.30 14.53
C LEU A 174 -6.98 7.92 14.11
N MET A 175 -5.67 7.80 13.84
CA MET A 175 -5.09 6.60 13.23
C MET A 175 -5.41 5.33 14.03
N PHE A 176 -5.22 5.33 15.34
CA PHE A 176 -5.49 4.21 16.23
C PHE A 176 -6.70 4.43 17.14
N ARG A 177 -7.58 5.39 16.81
CA ARG A 177 -8.78 5.63 17.62
C ARG A 177 -9.62 4.36 17.73
N ASN A 178 -9.91 3.93 18.98
CA ASN A 178 -10.62 2.70 19.29
C ASN A 178 -9.96 1.40 18.74
N ALA A 179 -8.68 1.41 18.44
CA ALA A 179 -7.88 0.20 18.22
C ALA A 179 -7.60 -0.44 19.59
N HIS A 180 -8.58 -1.18 20.11
CA HIS A 180 -8.65 -1.56 21.52
C HIS A 180 -7.50 -2.44 21.99
N ARG A 181 -6.90 -3.25 21.08
CA ARG A 181 -5.80 -4.18 21.39
C ARG A 181 -4.41 -3.64 21.04
N PHE A 182 -4.35 -2.54 20.27
CA PHE A 182 -3.07 -1.99 19.84
C PHE A 182 -2.22 -1.58 21.03
N ASN A 183 -1.02 -2.17 21.13
CA ASN A 183 -0.06 -1.94 22.23
C ASN A 183 1.39 -2.13 21.77
N GLN A 184 1.72 -1.77 20.53
CA GLN A 184 3.09 -1.85 20.03
C GLN A 184 3.84 -0.55 20.31
N SER A 185 5.17 -0.65 20.49
CA SER A 185 6.05 0.52 20.50
C SER A 185 6.01 1.21 19.13
N LEU A 186 6.08 2.52 19.13
CA LEU A 186 6.24 3.34 17.92
C LEU A 186 7.43 4.31 18.09
N ASN A 187 8.38 3.95 18.93
CA ASN A 187 9.46 4.84 19.34
C ASN A 187 10.48 5.13 18.22
N SER A 188 10.52 4.27 17.17
CA SER A 188 11.36 4.49 16.00
C SER A 188 10.72 5.38 14.93
N TRP A 189 9.45 5.77 15.11
CA TRP A 189 8.77 6.64 14.16
C TRP A 189 9.31 8.06 14.20
N ASP A 190 9.82 8.56 13.07
CA ASP A 190 10.07 9.98 12.90
C ASP A 190 8.77 10.71 12.55
N VAL A 191 8.18 11.38 13.55
CA VAL A 191 6.95 12.15 13.39
C VAL A 191 7.22 13.65 13.19
N GLY A 192 8.45 14.03 12.88
CA GLY A 192 8.86 15.44 12.77
C GLY A 192 8.08 16.23 11.71
N ASN A 193 7.51 15.60 10.69
CA ASN A 193 6.67 16.25 9.68
C ASN A 193 5.16 16.21 10.00
N VAL A 194 4.75 15.57 11.11
CA VAL A 194 3.34 15.47 11.48
C VAL A 194 2.81 16.79 11.99
N THR A 195 1.74 17.27 11.39
CA THR A 195 1.02 18.49 11.82
C THR A 195 -0.33 18.20 12.49
N GLN A 196 -0.92 17.03 12.23
CA GLN A 196 -2.24 16.64 12.71
C GLN A 196 -2.20 15.29 13.43
N MET A 197 -2.39 15.32 14.75
CA MET A 197 -2.30 14.16 15.64
C MET A 197 -3.58 13.95 16.48
N ALA A 198 -4.61 14.78 16.27
CA ALA A 198 -5.83 14.73 17.08
C ALA A 198 -6.43 13.34 17.17
N HIS A 199 -6.81 12.93 18.39
CA HIS A 199 -7.48 11.65 18.66
C HIS A 199 -6.69 10.39 18.27
N ILE A 200 -5.38 10.44 18.05
CA ILE A 200 -4.62 9.32 17.50
C ILE A 200 -4.81 8.03 18.31
N PHE A 201 -4.72 8.09 19.65
CA PHE A 201 -4.93 6.95 20.56
C PHE A 201 -6.24 7.02 21.34
N ARG A 202 -7.18 7.88 20.97
CA ARG A 202 -8.45 8.00 21.69
C ARG A 202 -9.16 6.65 21.75
N GLY A 203 -9.43 6.13 22.96
CA GLY A 203 -10.09 4.86 23.17
C GLY A 203 -9.24 3.63 22.82
N ALA A 204 -7.95 3.76 22.55
CA ALA A 204 -7.00 2.66 22.41
C ALA A 204 -6.68 2.08 23.79
N LYS A 205 -7.58 1.24 24.29
CA LYS A 205 -7.64 0.85 25.73
C LYS A 205 -6.39 0.17 26.23
N ALA A 206 -5.73 -0.67 25.40
CA ALA A 206 -4.54 -1.41 25.78
C ALA A 206 -3.24 -0.63 25.51
N PHE A 207 -3.30 0.50 24.79
CA PHE A 207 -2.10 1.19 24.36
C PHE A 207 -1.26 1.69 25.53
N ASN A 208 -0.03 1.19 25.61
CA ASN A 208 1.05 1.62 26.49
C ASN A 208 2.41 1.50 25.76
N GLY A 209 2.42 1.55 24.44
CA GLY A 209 3.64 1.51 23.62
C GLY A 209 4.50 2.74 23.85
N ASN A 210 5.82 2.55 23.74
CA ASN A 210 6.77 3.65 23.91
C ASN A 210 6.68 4.61 22.70
N ILE A 211 6.60 5.91 23.00
CA ILE A 211 6.55 7.03 22.05
C ILE A 211 7.35 8.23 22.56
N SER A 212 8.27 8.00 23.52
CA SER A 212 9.01 9.06 24.20
C SER A 212 10.01 9.80 23.30
N ALA A 213 10.45 9.16 22.18
CA ALA A 213 11.37 9.76 21.23
C ALA A 213 10.68 10.64 20.16
N TRP A 214 9.35 10.74 20.16
CA TRP A 214 8.64 11.52 19.13
C TRP A 214 8.98 13.01 19.19
N ASN A 215 9.45 13.56 18.06
CA ASN A 215 9.57 15.00 17.88
C ASN A 215 8.22 15.59 17.49
N THR A 216 7.54 16.24 18.42
CA THR A 216 6.19 16.79 18.24
C THR A 216 6.17 18.31 17.96
N SER A 217 7.33 18.92 17.71
CA SER A 217 7.48 20.37 17.56
C SER A 217 6.64 21.01 16.44
N ASN A 218 6.29 20.24 15.40
CA ASN A 218 5.46 20.71 14.29
C ASN A 218 3.95 20.41 14.45
N VAL A 219 3.57 19.69 15.50
CA VAL A 219 2.17 19.30 15.71
C VAL A 219 1.34 20.48 16.17
N LYS A 220 0.29 20.81 15.41
CA LYS A 220 -0.63 21.92 15.67
C LYS A 220 -1.90 21.47 16.41
N ASN A 221 -2.23 20.18 16.38
CA ASN A 221 -3.50 19.69 16.91
C ASN A 221 -3.29 18.44 17.76
N PHE A 222 -3.39 18.60 19.07
CA PHE A 222 -3.27 17.56 20.10
C PHE A 222 -4.63 17.18 20.73
N ILE A 223 -5.76 17.58 20.15
CA ILE A 223 -7.08 17.33 20.76
C ILE A 223 -7.23 15.84 21.10
N ALA A 224 -7.53 15.57 22.37
CA ALA A 224 -7.93 14.27 22.88
C ALA A 224 -7.02 13.08 22.46
N VAL A 225 -5.70 13.29 22.40
CA VAL A 225 -4.71 12.28 21.96
C VAL A 225 -4.88 10.97 22.73
N PHE A 226 -5.00 11.02 24.07
CA PHE A 226 -5.06 9.85 24.95
C PHE A 226 -6.41 9.65 25.65
N VAL A 227 -7.46 10.39 25.29
CA VAL A 227 -8.76 10.23 25.94
C VAL A 227 -9.25 8.79 25.86
N GLY A 228 -9.39 8.12 27.01
CA GLY A 228 -9.82 6.73 27.09
C GLY A 228 -8.75 5.67 26.74
N ALA A 229 -7.49 6.06 26.61
CA ALA A 229 -6.34 5.17 26.54
C ALA A 229 -5.97 4.72 27.96
N LYS A 230 -6.74 3.77 28.51
CA LYS A 230 -6.76 3.44 29.94
C LYS A 230 -5.45 2.88 30.48
N SER A 231 -4.63 2.25 29.63
CA SER A 231 -3.36 1.64 30.03
C SER A 231 -2.15 2.56 29.85
N PHE A 232 -2.33 3.74 29.25
CA PHE A 232 -1.22 4.62 28.91
C PHE A 232 -0.61 5.28 30.15
N ILE A 233 0.66 4.94 30.43
CA ILE A 233 1.44 5.47 31.55
C ILE A 233 2.87 5.85 31.11
N GLN A 234 3.15 5.95 29.81
CA GLN A 234 4.49 6.28 29.32
C GLN A 234 4.82 7.74 29.55
N ASP A 235 6.10 7.99 29.78
CA ASP A 235 6.64 9.35 29.94
C ASP A 235 6.73 10.04 28.56
N ILE A 236 6.12 11.21 28.46
CA ILE A 236 6.11 12.08 27.28
C ILE A 236 6.61 13.49 27.60
N ILE A 237 7.44 13.62 28.65
CA ILE A 237 7.98 14.92 29.11
C ILE A 237 8.76 15.64 28.01
N ASN A 238 9.32 14.90 27.06
CA ASN A 238 10.11 15.45 25.95
C ASN A 238 9.25 15.93 24.78
N TRP A 239 7.92 15.79 24.84
CA TRP A 239 7.08 16.30 23.77
C TRP A 239 7.05 17.83 23.75
N ASP A 240 7.45 18.40 22.63
CA ASP A 240 7.28 19.84 22.41
C ASP A 240 5.86 20.12 21.93
N VAL A 241 5.12 20.83 22.75
CA VAL A 241 3.71 21.22 22.47
C VAL A 241 3.58 22.72 22.15
N SER A 242 4.69 23.43 22.00
CA SER A 242 4.72 24.90 21.82
C SER A 242 3.99 25.37 20.54
N SER A 243 3.99 24.56 19.48
CA SER A 243 3.26 24.83 18.23
C SER A 243 1.77 24.47 18.28
N GLY A 244 1.32 23.88 19.38
CA GLY A 244 -0.07 23.41 19.55
C GLY A 244 -1.07 24.58 19.62
N THR A 245 -1.97 24.63 18.65
CA THR A 245 -3.08 25.61 18.61
C THR A 245 -4.39 25.03 19.13
N ARG A 246 -4.48 23.70 19.28
CA ARG A 246 -5.66 22.97 19.74
C ARG A 246 -5.23 21.86 20.69
N MET A 247 -5.54 22.01 21.98
CA MET A 247 -5.05 21.13 23.05
C MET A 247 -6.15 20.71 24.05
N ASN A 248 -7.41 20.78 23.67
CA ASN A 248 -8.53 20.51 24.57
C ASN A 248 -8.62 18.99 24.89
N HIS A 249 -8.69 18.66 26.21
CA HIS A 249 -8.78 17.33 26.85
C HIS A 249 -7.53 16.51 26.91
#